data_83fc10571b3adea3bbba7f193a10ebd2
#
_entry.id   83fc10571b3adea3bbba7f193a10ebd2
#
_cell.length_a   1.000
_cell.length_b   1.000
_cell.length_c   1.000
_cell.angle_alpha   90.00
_cell.angle_beta   90.00
_cell.angle_gamma   90.00
#
_symmetry.space_group_name_H-M   'P 1'
#
loop_
_entity.id
_entity.type
_entity.pdbx_description
1 polymer ?
#
loop_
_entity_poly.entity_id
_entity_poly.type
_entity_poly.pdbx_seq_one_letter_code
_entity_poly.pdbx_strand_id
1 'polypeptide(L)'
;MNLLLDTHILIWALNEDSRLPEKAKEMIMDEDNAIYYSTVSIWEISIKHANHPDNVEFTGKELAQFCQEAGFLPVEMRDKHVFALETITRAEGAPPHHDPFDRMLIAQAKAENMSFITHDALLPYYEEKCIIPV
;
A
#
# COMPACT_ATOMS: atom_id res chain seq x y z
N MET A 1 -5.33 -15.36 -2.14
CA MET A 1 -4.57 -14.52 -1.19
C MET A 1 -5.28 -13.18 -1.03
N ASN A 2 -5.12 -12.55 0.13
CA ASN A 2 -5.55 -11.17 0.36
C ASN A 2 -4.34 -10.25 0.20
N LEU A 3 -4.39 -9.34 -0.77
CA LEU A 3 -3.27 -8.47 -1.12
C LEU A 3 -3.60 -7.02 -0.77
N LEU A 4 -2.78 -6.40 0.07
CA LEU A 4 -2.83 -4.96 0.32
C LEU A 4 -1.80 -4.28 -0.58
N LEU A 5 -2.24 -3.31 -1.38
CA LEU A 5 -1.36 -2.63 -2.31
C LEU A 5 -0.73 -1.39 -1.67
N ASP A 6 0.59 -1.26 -1.82
CA ASP A 6 1.30 -0.01 -1.54
C ASP A 6 0.73 1.11 -2.41
N THR A 7 0.79 2.34 -1.93
CA THR A 7 0.16 3.49 -2.59
C THR A 7 0.61 3.65 -4.05
N HIS A 8 1.90 3.51 -4.35
CA HIS A 8 2.39 3.60 -5.73
C HIS A 8 1.87 2.47 -6.60
N ILE A 9 1.86 1.25 -6.09
CA ILE A 9 1.31 0.08 -6.80
C ILE A 9 -0.17 0.32 -7.12
N LEU A 10 -0.91 0.83 -6.13
CA LEU A 10 -2.33 1.15 -6.29
C LEU A 10 -2.56 2.14 -7.43
N ILE A 11 -1.83 3.25 -7.43
CA ILE A 11 -1.96 4.30 -8.44
C ILE A 11 -1.57 3.77 -9.83
N TRP A 12 -0.47 3.06 -9.93
CA TRP A 12 -0.02 2.50 -11.21
C TRP A 12 -1.03 1.49 -11.77
N ALA A 13 -1.61 0.67 -10.90
CA ALA A 13 -2.62 -0.30 -11.31
C ALA A 13 -3.88 0.40 -11.87
N LEU A 14 -4.36 1.44 -11.19
CA LEU A 14 -5.55 2.18 -11.61
C LEU A 14 -5.33 2.96 -12.91
N ASN A 15 -4.11 3.43 -13.14
CA ASN A 15 -3.73 4.19 -14.34
C ASN A 15 -3.26 3.31 -15.51
N GLU A 16 -3.19 2.02 -15.33
CA GLU A 16 -2.54 1.11 -16.29
C GLU A 16 -1.14 1.61 -16.68
N ASP A 17 -0.41 2.11 -15.68
CA ASP A 17 0.90 2.73 -15.84
C ASP A 17 1.96 1.66 -16.15
N SER A 18 2.84 1.94 -17.12
CA SER A 18 3.92 1.03 -17.52
C SER A 18 4.94 0.76 -16.41
N ARG A 19 4.99 1.60 -15.38
CA ARG A 19 5.86 1.39 -14.21
C ARG A 19 5.38 0.26 -13.31
N LEU A 20 4.12 -0.18 -13.45
CA LEU A 20 3.62 -1.31 -12.66
C LEU A 20 4.41 -2.56 -13.02
N PRO A 21 5.13 -3.18 -12.06
CA PRO A 21 5.86 -4.40 -12.33
C PRO A 21 4.95 -5.53 -12.82
N GLU A 22 5.43 -6.32 -13.76
CA GLU A 22 4.66 -7.41 -14.35
C GLU A 22 4.18 -8.41 -13.29
N LYS A 23 5.04 -8.70 -12.31
CA LYS A 23 4.67 -9.58 -11.19
C LYS A 23 3.47 -9.03 -10.40
N ALA A 24 3.44 -7.72 -10.14
CA ALA A 24 2.33 -7.08 -9.46
C ALA A 24 1.06 -7.16 -10.30
N LYS A 25 1.16 -6.91 -11.60
CA LYS A 25 0.03 -6.97 -12.52
C LYS A 25 -0.58 -8.37 -12.54
N GLU A 26 0.25 -9.40 -12.63
CA GLU A 26 -0.21 -10.79 -12.61
C GLU A 26 -0.96 -11.12 -11.32
N MET A 27 -0.43 -10.69 -10.18
CA MET A 27 -1.04 -10.92 -8.87
C MET A 27 -2.39 -10.20 -8.74
N ILE A 28 -2.49 -8.96 -9.24
CA ILE A 28 -3.71 -8.17 -9.18
C ILE A 28 -4.79 -8.75 -10.09
N MET A 29 -4.41 -9.25 -11.26
CA MET A 29 -5.35 -9.81 -12.24
C MET A 29 -5.77 -11.25 -11.93
N ASP A 30 -5.10 -11.92 -11.02
CA ASP A 30 -5.46 -13.28 -10.59
C ASP A 30 -6.77 -13.23 -9.81
N GLU A 31 -7.81 -13.86 -10.37
CA GLU A 31 -9.16 -13.86 -9.79
C GLU A 31 -9.24 -14.58 -8.43
N ASP A 32 -8.26 -15.42 -8.11
CA ASP A 32 -8.19 -16.09 -6.82
C ASP A 32 -7.69 -15.14 -5.70
N ASN A 33 -7.18 -13.96 -6.05
CA ASN A 33 -6.72 -12.98 -5.10
C ASN A 33 -7.78 -11.91 -4.83
N ALA A 34 -7.97 -11.55 -3.56
CA ALA A 34 -8.74 -10.38 -3.17
C ALA A 34 -7.79 -9.19 -3.05
N ILE A 35 -8.13 -8.07 -3.68
CA ILE A 35 -7.26 -6.89 -3.74
C ILE A 35 -7.84 -5.83 -2.81
N TYR A 36 -6.97 -5.31 -1.93
CA TYR A 36 -7.33 -4.32 -0.92
C TYR A 36 -6.54 -3.04 -1.12
N TYR A 37 -7.18 -1.92 -0.82
CA TYR A 37 -6.55 -0.62 -0.66
C TYR A 37 -6.80 -0.10 0.75
N SER A 38 -5.90 0.71 1.27
CA SER A 38 -6.02 1.24 2.63
C SER A 38 -6.53 2.68 2.63
N THR A 39 -7.33 3.02 3.63
CA THR A 39 -7.66 4.41 3.96
C THR A 39 -6.40 5.24 4.18
N VAL A 40 -5.32 4.62 4.65
CA VAL A 40 -4.01 5.28 4.81
C VAL A 40 -3.48 5.82 3.47
N SER A 41 -3.64 5.07 2.38
CA SER A 41 -3.27 5.53 1.04
C SER A 41 -4.15 6.71 0.58
N ILE A 42 -5.43 6.67 0.90
CA ILE A 42 -6.35 7.78 0.61
C ILE A 42 -5.89 9.04 1.36
N TRP A 43 -5.55 8.91 2.62
CA TRP A 43 -5.04 10.00 3.44
C TRP A 43 -3.73 10.55 2.89
N GLU A 44 -2.77 9.69 2.57
CA GLU A 44 -1.50 10.09 1.97
C GLU A 44 -1.69 10.94 0.71
N ILE A 45 -2.52 10.46 -0.22
CA ILE A 45 -2.78 11.15 -1.48
C ILE A 45 -3.54 12.45 -1.26
N SER A 46 -4.46 12.51 -0.31
CA SER A 46 -5.17 13.75 0.04
C SER A 46 -4.21 14.84 0.48
N ILE A 47 -3.22 14.50 1.32
CA ILE A 47 -2.19 15.44 1.78
C ILE A 47 -1.30 15.88 0.60
N LYS A 48 -0.81 14.92 -0.19
CA LYS A 48 0.10 15.21 -1.31
C LYS A 48 -0.58 16.04 -2.39
N HIS A 49 -1.84 15.76 -2.68
CA HIS A 49 -2.60 16.54 -3.66
C HIS A 49 -2.84 17.98 -3.17
N ALA A 50 -3.16 18.16 -1.90
CA ALA A 50 -3.37 19.49 -1.32
C ALA A 50 -2.09 20.35 -1.36
N ASN A 51 -0.92 19.74 -1.13
CA ASN A 51 0.36 20.43 -1.10
C ASN A 51 1.01 20.59 -2.48
N HIS A 52 0.79 19.64 -3.38
CA HIS A 52 1.41 19.60 -4.72
C HIS A 52 0.40 19.07 -5.76
N PRO A 53 -0.66 19.83 -6.06
CA PRO A 53 -1.74 19.34 -6.93
C PRO A 53 -1.27 18.98 -8.35
N ASP A 54 -0.19 19.62 -8.84
CA ASP A 54 0.33 19.34 -10.17
C ASP A 54 1.11 18.02 -10.27
N ASN A 55 1.53 17.48 -9.11
CA ASN A 55 2.33 16.25 -9.05
C ASN A 55 1.52 15.01 -8.73
N VAL A 56 0.27 15.17 -8.32
CA VAL A 56 -0.61 14.07 -7.92
C VAL A 56 -1.94 14.19 -8.66
N GLU A 57 -2.21 13.23 -9.53
CA GLU A 57 -3.38 13.25 -10.42
C GLU A 57 -4.73 13.17 -9.71
N PHE A 58 -4.77 12.52 -8.54
CA PHE A 58 -6.02 12.24 -7.84
C PHE A 58 -6.15 13.05 -6.57
N THR A 59 -7.38 13.48 -6.27
CA THR A 59 -7.75 13.77 -4.88
C THR A 59 -7.95 12.44 -4.14
N GLY A 60 -7.94 12.49 -2.82
CA GLY A 60 -8.23 11.29 -2.02
C GLY A 60 -9.60 10.71 -2.35
N LYS A 61 -10.62 11.56 -2.54
CA LYS A 61 -11.96 11.13 -2.89
C LYS A 61 -12.01 10.42 -4.25
N GLU A 62 -11.32 10.96 -5.25
CA GLU A 62 -11.23 10.34 -6.57
C GLU A 62 -10.51 8.99 -6.50
N LEU A 63 -9.41 8.91 -5.75
CA LEU A 63 -8.69 7.65 -5.57
C LEU A 63 -9.58 6.56 -4.96
N ALA A 64 -10.32 6.89 -3.90
CA ALA A 64 -11.25 5.96 -3.27
C ALA A 64 -12.33 5.49 -4.24
N GLN A 65 -12.86 6.41 -5.03
CA GLN A 65 -13.88 6.09 -6.05
C GLN A 65 -13.34 5.13 -7.11
N PHE A 66 -12.15 5.38 -7.65
CA PHE A 66 -11.53 4.50 -8.63
C PHE A 66 -11.22 3.11 -8.06
N CYS A 67 -10.80 3.04 -6.80
CA CYS A 67 -10.59 1.75 -6.13
C CYS A 67 -11.89 0.94 -6.06
N GLN A 68 -12.98 1.59 -5.67
CA GLN A 68 -14.30 0.95 -5.57
C GLN A 68 -14.80 0.48 -6.94
N GLU A 69 -14.64 1.31 -7.98
CA GLU A 69 -15.00 0.95 -9.35
C GLU A 69 -14.17 -0.22 -9.87
N ALA A 70 -12.91 -0.33 -9.45
CA ALA A 70 -12.05 -1.46 -9.83
C ALA A 70 -12.38 -2.75 -9.08
N GLY A 71 -13.29 -2.69 -8.09
CA GLY A 71 -13.65 -3.85 -7.27
C GLY A 71 -12.67 -4.12 -6.13
N PHE A 72 -11.80 -3.16 -5.79
CA PHE A 72 -10.89 -3.29 -4.67
C PHE A 72 -11.65 -3.08 -3.36
N LEU A 73 -11.24 -3.79 -2.31
CA LEU A 73 -11.88 -3.77 -1.01
C LEU A 73 -11.12 -2.84 -0.06
N PRO A 74 -11.82 -2.06 0.79
CA PRO A 74 -11.17 -1.14 1.70
C PRO A 74 -10.64 -1.82 2.97
N VAL A 75 -9.50 -1.34 3.46
CA VAL A 75 -9.00 -1.60 4.81
C VAL A 75 -9.03 -0.27 5.55
N GLU A 76 -9.92 -0.14 6.51
CA GLU A 76 -10.00 1.04 7.35
C GLU A 76 -8.96 0.97 8.47
N MET A 77 -8.41 2.13 8.85
CA MET A 77 -7.45 2.20 9.95
C MET A 77 -8.14 1.96 11.29
N ARG A 78 -7.59 1.05 12.10
CA ARG A 78 -8.13 0.66 13.41
C ARG A 78 -7.03 0.64 14.48
N ASP A 79 -7.44 0.63 15.75
CA ASP A 79 -6.50 0.60 16.88
C ASP A 79 -5.54 -0.58 16.78
N LYS A 80 -6.02 -1.76 16.38
CA LYS A 80 -5.16 -2.94 16.25
C LYS A 80 -4.02 -2.73 15.25
N HIS A 81 -4.21 -1.87 14.26
CA HIS A 81 -3.15 -1.53 13.30
C HIS A 81 -2.06 -0.68 13.97
N VAL A 82 -2.47 0.27 14.81
CA VAL A 82 -1.52 1.08 15.58
C VAL A 82 -0.73 0.19 16.55
N PHE A 83 -1.39 -0.77 17.19
CA PHE A 83 -0.71 -1.73 18.09
C PHE A 83 0.29 -2.59 17.32
N ALA A 84 -0.09 -3.05 16.12
CA ALA A 84 0.82 -3.81 15.25
C ALA A 84 2.03 -2.97 14.82
N LEU A 85 1.84 -1.66 14.59
CA LEU A 85 2.92 -0.73 14.26
C LEU A 85 4.05 -0.76 15.28
N GLU A 86 3.72 -0.90 16.56
CA GLU A 86 4.70 -0.97 17.65
C GLU A 86 5.56 -2.23 17.59
N THR A 87 5.16 -3.24 16.83
CA THR A 87 5.83 -4.53 16.73
C THR A 87 6.69 -4.72 15.49
N ILE A 88 6.62 -3.81 14.53
CA ILE A 88 7.43 -3.94 13.31
C ILE A 88 8.86 -3.48 13.57
N THR A 89 9.82 -4.22 13.03
CA THR A 89 11.24 -3.96 13.23
C THR A 89 11.98 -3.94 11.90
N ARG A 90 13.06 -3.16 11.86
CA ARG A 90 13.94 -3.13 10.69
C ARG A 90 15.18 -3.98 10.96
N ALA A 91 15.75 -4.54 9.89
CA ALA A 91 17.00 -5.27 9.96
C ALA A 91 18.11 -4.35 10.49
N GLU A 92 19.04 -4.92 11.27
CA GLU A 92 20.18 -4.19 11.78
C GLU A 92 21.04 -3.67 10.62
N GLY A 93 21.44 -2.39 10.70
CA GLY A 93 22.22 -1.74 9.65
C GLY A 93 21.44 -1.33 8.41
N ALA A 94 20.12 -1.49 8.39
CA ALA A 94 19.30 -1.09 7.26
C ALA A 94 19.33 0.43 7.03
N PRO A 95 19.19 0.87 5.76
CA PRO A 95 19.06 2.29 5.48
C PRO A 95 17.90 2.92 6.25
N PRO A 96 18.00 4.19 6.70
CA PRO A 96 16.91 4.85 7.42
C PRO A 96 15.63 4.89 6.60
N HIS A 97 14.50 4.64 7.27
CA HIS A 97 13.17 4.74 6.68
C HIS A 97 12.20 5.19 7.78
N HIS A 98 11.55 6.33 7.56
CA HIS A 98 10.68 6.96 8.57
C HIS A 98 9.29 7.32 8.04
N ASP A 99 8.95 6.95 6.80
CA ASP A 99 7.66 7.29 6.23
C ASP A 99 6.51 6.64 7.03
N PRO A 100 5.67 7.45 7.71
CA PRO A 100 4.62 6.90 8.56
C PRO A 100 3.51 6.20 7.79
N PHE A 101 3.27 6.60 6.55
CA PHE A 101 2.24 5.97 5.71
C PHE A 101 2.66 4.54 5.35
N ASP A 102 3.88 4.36 4.86
CA ASP A 102 4.42 3.03 4.52
C ASP A 102 4.43 2.12 5.75
N ARG A 103 4.88 2.64 6.88
CA ARG A 103 4.93 1.86 8.12
C ARG A 103 3.55 1.42 8.57
N MET A 104 2.55 2.28 8.46
CA MET A 104 1.18 1.93 8.83
C MET A 104 0.59 0.90 7.87
N LEU A 105 0.89 0.98 6.57
CA LEU A 105 0.47 -0.02 5.59
C LEU A 105 1.02 -1.41 5.93
N ILE A 106 2.30 -1.48 6.30
CA ILE A 106 2.93 -2.75 6.73
C ILE A 106 2.23 -3.28 7.97
N ALA A 107 1.97 -2.41 8.94
CA ALA A 107 1.28 -2.78 10.19
C ALA A 107 -0.13 -3.31 9.93
N GLN A 108 -0.86 -2.69 9.01
CA GLN A 108 -2.18 -3.16 8.61
C GLN A 108 -2.14 -4.56 7.98
N ALA A 109 -1.22 -4.77 7.05
CA ALA A 109 -1.05 -6.08 6.40
C ALA A 109 -0.72 -7.15 7.44
N LYS A 110 0.19 -6.85 8.36
CA LYS A 110 0.55 -7.76 9.45
C LYS A 110 -0.65 -8.11 10.33
N ALA A 111 -1.40 -7.11 10.78
CA ALA A 111 -2.54 -7.30 11.67
C ALA A 111 -3.71 -8.04 11.01
N GLU A 112 -3.90 -7.85 9.71
CA GLU A 112 -4.99 -8.45 8.93
C GLU A 112 -4.61 -9.76 8.24
N ASN A 113 -3.39 -10.24 8.41
CA ASN A 113 -2.86 -11.42 7.70
C ASN A 113 -2.95 -11.29 6.18
N MET A 114 -2.64 -10.11 5.68
CA MET A 114 -2.57 -9.83 4.25
C MET A 114 -1.12 -9.83 3.77
N SER A 115 -0.94 -10.04 2.48
CA SER A 115 0.35 -9.83 1.83
C SER A 115 0.42 -8.39 1.34
N PHE A 116 1.50 -7.69 1.66
CA PHE A 116 1.73 -6.30 1.28
C PHE A 116 2.61 -6.23 0.04
N ILE A 117 2.05 -5.71 -1.05
CA ILE A 117 2.72 -5.67 -2.36
C ILE A 117 3.36 -4.29 -2.53
N THR A 118 4.67 -4.26 -2.69
CA THR A 118 5.44 -3.02 -2.82
C THR A 118 6.56 -3.13 -3.84
N HIS A 119 6.89 -1.99 -4.48
CA HIS A 119 8.07 -1.85 -5.34
C HIS A 119 9.16 -0.99 -4.68
N ASP A 120 8.91 -0.49 -3.48
CA ASP A 120 9.89 0.31 -2.74
C ASP A 120 11.01 -0.57 -2.21
N ALA A 121 12.25 -0.31 -2.65
CA ALA A 121 13.42 -1.10 -2.27
C ALA A 121 13.79 -0.98 -0.79
N LEU A 122 13.29 0.01 -0.06
CA LEU A 122 13.55 0.20 1.36
C LEU A 122 12.65 -0.65 2.26
N LEU A 123 11.49 -1.07 1.77
CA LEU A 123 10.51 -1.77 2.60
C LEU A 123 10.89 -3.23 2.92
N PRO A 124 11.57 -3.99 2.05
CA PRO A 124 12.02 -5.33 2.40
C PRO A 124 13.01 -5.41 3.57
N TYR A 125 13.61 -4.26 3.98
CA TYR A 125 14.44 -4.21 5.18
C TYR A 125 13.64 -4.31 6.48
N TYR A 126 12.31 -4.18 6.45
CA TYR A 126 11.47 -4.54 7.58
C TYR A 126 11.43 -6.07 7.68
N GLU A 127 11.61 -6.58 8.89
CA GLU A 127 11.63 -8.03 9.15
C GLU A 127 10.21 -8.57 9.28
N GLU A 128 9.43 -8.43 8.19
CA GLU A 128 8.03 -8.84 8.16
C GLU A 128 7.76 -9.75 6.96
N LYS A 129 7.22 -10.93 7.25
CA LYS A 129 6.92 -11.94 6.23
C LYS A 129 5.82 -11.51 5.27
N CYS A 130 4.97 -10.57 5.68
CA CYS A 130 3.86 -10.11 4.85
C CYS A 130 4.32 -9.28 3.64
N ILE A 131 5.55 -8.75 3.64
CA ILE A 131 6.05 -7.90 2.56
C ILE A 131 6.45 -8.76 1.35
N ILE A 132 5.84 -8.47 0.20
CA ILE A 132 6.16 -9.11 -1.07
C ILE A 132 6.70 -8.03 -2.02
N PRO A 133 8.02 -7.97 -2.24
CA PRO A 133 8.59 -7.06 -3.22
C PRO A 133 8.27 -7.52 -4.64
N VAL A 134 7.95 -6.56 -5.49
CA VAL A 134 7.62 -6.82 -6.90
C VAL A 134 8.42 -5.95 -7.85
#